data_a5d083ad629500b3136735d57115b8b7
#
_entry.id   a5d083ad629500b3136735d57115b8b7
#
_cell.length_a   1.000
_cell.length_b   1.000
_cell.length_c   1.000
_cell.angle_alpha   90.00
_cell.angle_beta   90.00
_cell.angle_gamma   90.00
#
_symmetry.space_group_name_H-M   'P 1'
#
loop_
_entity.id
_entity.type
_entity.pdbx_description
1 polymer ?
#
loop_
_entity_poly.entity_id
_entity_poly.type
_entity_poly.pdbx_seq_one_letter_code
_entity_poly.pdbx_strand_id
1 'polypeptide(L)'
;EPHNKPKQQKQQKHNNGQNHQNKNNSNNNNHQRKENNGNKDNRNRYKEPDFEFDAIIESEGVLDVMSDGYGFLRSSDYNYLSSPDDIYVSQSQIRLFGLKNGDTVLGHVRPPKEGEKYFPLIRVSKINGLDPQVVRDRVAFEHLTPLFPQEKFNIAEKQSTISTRIMDLFSPIGKGQRGMIVSQPKTGKTMLLKDVANAIAANHPEVYQMILLIDERPEEVTDMQRNVQGEVIASTFDKEAHEH
;
A
#
# COMPACT_ATOMS: atom_id res chain seq x y z
N GLU A 1 -29.77 -33.82 36.68
CA GLU A 1 -31.13 -33.35 37.06
C GLU A 1 -31.25 -31.85 36.89
N PRO A 2 -32.41 -31.39 36.42
CA PRO A 2 -32.55 -30.09 35.78
C PRO A 2 -33.46 -29.14 36.60
N HIS A 3 -33.33 -27.82 36.36
CA HIS A 3 -34.42 -26.84 36.63
C HIS A 3 -34.22 -25.62 35.72
N ASN A 4 -35.01 -25.44 34.75
CA ASN A 4 -36.35 -24.91 34.59
C ASN A 4 -36.44 -23.37 34.53
N LYS A 5 -37.01 -22.94 33.43
CA LYS A 5 -37.37 -21.58 32.94
C LYS A 5 -38.34 -20.84 33.91
N PRO A 6 -38.69 -19.56 33.67
CA PRO A 6 -39.62 -19.26 32.56
C PRO A 6 -39.44 -17.90 31.85
N LYS A 7 -40.14 -17.85 30.71
CA LYS A 7 -40.49 -16.74 29.80
C LYS A 7 -41.35 -15.68 30.49
N GLN A 8 -41.25 -14.44 30.04
CA GLN A 8 -42.41 -13.53 29.98
C GLN A 8 -42.39 -12.68 28.68
N GLN A 9 -43.45 -12.90 27.91
CA GLN A 9 -44.01 -12.04 26.86
C GLN A 9 -44.82 -10.91 27.51
N LYS A 10 -44.92 -9.78 26.80
CA LYS A 10 -46.11 -8.88 26.67
C LYS A 10 -45.62 -7.61 25.96
N GLN A 11 -46.27 -6.97 25.07
CA GLN A 11 -47.53 -7.01 24.31
C GLN A 11 -47.52 -5.76 23.43
N GLN A 12 -48.08 -5.92 22.27
CA GLN A 12 -48.37 -4.89 21.27
C GLN A 12 -49.34 -3.81 21.81
N LYS A 13 -49.23 -2.59 21.31
CA LYS A 13 -50.37 -1.69 21.13
C LYS A 13 -50.28 -0.96 19.79
N HIS A 14 -51.19 -1.32 18.93
CA HIS A 14 -51.72 -0.56 17.81
C HIS A 14 -52.29 0.78 18.30
N ASN A 15 -52.14 1.82 17.51
CA ASN A 15 -53.30 2.69 17.23
C ASN A 15 -53.19 3.40 15.88
N ASN A 16 -54.30 3.35 15.24
CA ASN A 16 -54.74 3.69 13.94
C ASN A 16 -55.21 5.17 13.92
N GLY A 17 -55.29 5.79 12.73
CA GLY A 17 -56.26 6.87 12.52
C GLY A 17 -55.78 8.05 11.69
N GLN A 18 -56.02 7.98 10.41
CA GLN A 18 -56.87 8.83 9.55
C GLN A 18 -56.29 10.16 9.03
N ASN A 19 -56.07 10.17 7.77
CA ASN A 19 -56.67 10.91 6.65
C ASN A 19 -57.22 12.32 6.93
N HIS A 20 -56.71 13.31 6.17
CA HIS A 20 -57.58 14.28 5.45
C HIS A 20 -56.86 14.94 4.28
N GLN A 21 -57.49 14.77 3.12
CA GLN A 21 -57.33 15.55 1.89
C GLN A 21 -57.91 16.96 2.07
N ASN A 22 -57.32 17.98 1.45
CA ASN A 22 -58.10 18.89 0.55
C ASN A 22 -57.17 19.95 -0.08
N LYS A 23 -57.11 19.93 -1.40
CA LYS A 23 -57.60 20.86 -2.44
C LYS A 23 -57.10 22.30 -2.42
N ASN A 24 -56.45 22.59 -3.56
CA ASN A 24 -56.54 23.76 -4.45
C ASN A 24 -57.02 25.11 -3.86
N ASN A 25 -56.20 26.16 -4.11
CA ASN A 25 -56.70 27.23 -4.98
C ASN A 25 -55.61 28.19 -5.44
N SER A 26 -55.65 28.46 -6.74
CA SER A 26 -55.00 29.57 -7.41
C SER A 26 -55.53 30.92 -6.89
N ASN A 27 -54.70 31.92 -6.75
CA ASN A 27 -55.04 33.23 -7.30
C ASN A 27 -53.83 34.19 -7.38
N ASN A 28 -53.76 34.72 -8.53
CA ASN A 28 -53.07 35.91 -8.99
C ASN A 28 -53.36 37.12 -8.08
N ASN A 29 -52.33 37.93 -7.76
CA ASN A 29 -52.45 39.37 -7.98
C ASN A 29 -51.12 40.13 -7.77
N ASN A 30 -50.87 40.90 -8.76
CA ASN A 30 -50.01 42.05 -8.91
C ASN A 30 -50.09 43.01 -7.69
N HIS A 31 -49.00 43.59 -7.23
CA HIS A 31 -48.75 45.06 -7.23
C HIS A 31 -47.57 45.47 -6.30
N GLN A 32 -46.77 46.30 -6.90
CA GLN A 32 -46.06 47.47 -6.33
C GLN A 32 -44.69 47.34 -5.71
N ARG A 33 -43.80 47.96 -6.47
CA ARG A 33 -42.50 48.53 -6.09
C ARG A 33 -42.54 49.22 -4.72
N LYS A 34 -41.51 48.89 -3.93
CA LYS A 34 -40.88 49.84 -3.03
C LYS A 34 -39.38 49.66 -3.10
N GLU A 35 -38.72 50.63 -3.68
CA GLU A 35 -37.28 50.90 -3.50
C GLU A 35 -37.01 51.06 -2.01
N ASN A 36 -36.07 50.35 -1.51
CA ASN A 36 -35.38 50.72 -0.30
C ASN A 36 -33.89 50.47 -0.47
N ASN A 37 -33.24 51.56 -0.61
CA ASN A 37 -31.80 51.82 -0.55
C ASN A 37 -31.28 51.34 0.81
N GLY A 38 -30.23 50.52 0.82
CA GLY A 38 -29.64 50.15 2.08
C GLY A 38 -28.45 49.18 1.95
N ASN A 39 -27.25 49.73 1.97
CA ASN A 39 -25.96 49.15 2.30
C ASN A 39 -25.49 47.93 1.46
N LYS A 40 -24.75 48.24 0.43
CA LYS A 40 -23.73 47.34 -0.14
C LYS A 40 -22.61 47.19 0.88
N ASP A 41 -22.69 46.14 1.71
CA ASP A 41 -21.53 45.58 2.36
C ASP A 41 -20.67 44.95 1.26
N ASN A 42 -19.67 45.72 0.85
CA ASN A 42 -18.52 45.24 0.09
C ASN A 42 -17.67 44.34 1.00
N ARG A 43 -18.19 43.18 1.39
CA ARG A 43 -17.33 42.11 1.82
C ARG A 43 -16.70 41.54 0.56
N ASN A 44 -15.42 41.82 0.39
CA ASN A 44 -14.55 41.15 -0.55
C ASN A 44 -14.80 39.63 -0.46
N ARG A 45 -15.72 39.12 -1.28
CA ARG A 45 -15.68 37.71 -1.66
C ARG A 45 -14.41 37.62 -2.48
N TYR A 46 -13.37 37.06 -1.90
CA TYR A 46 -12.30 36.47 -2.66
C TYR A 46 -12.99 35.48 -3.61
N LYS A 47 -13.12 35.86 -4.88
CA LYS A 47 -13.41 34.94 -5.95
C LYS A 47 -12.24 33.96 -5.92
N GLU A 48 -12.50 32.74 -5.51
CA GLU A 48 -11.56 31.65 -5.80
C GLU A 48 -11.23 31.76 -7.28
N PRO A 49 -9.95 31.74 -7.65
CA PRO A 49 -9.58 31.78 -9.05
C PRO A 49 -10.22 30.60 -9.76
N ASP A 50 -10.96 30.87 -10.83
CA ASP A 50 -11.65 29.89 -11.67
C ASP A 50 -10.69 28.93 -12.41
N PHE A 51 -9.44 28.85 -12.00
CA PHE A 51 -8.46 27.88 -12.52
C PHE A 51 -8.29 26.76 -11.51
N GLU A 52 -9.12 25.73 -11.59
CA GLU A 52 -8.83 24.45 -10.96
C GLU A 52 -7.73 23.78 -11.77
N PHE A 53 -6.51 23.85 -11.26
CA PHE A 53 -5.38 23.07 -11.78
C PHE A 53 -5.52 21.61 -11.31
N ASP A 54 -6.64 20.99 -11.65
CA ASP A 54 -6.87 19.61 -11.30
C ASP A 54 -6.08 18.69 -12.24
N ALA A 55 -5.26 17.82 -11.64
CA ALA A 55 -4.57 16.73 -12.31
C ALA A 55 -3.51 17.13 -13.37
N ILE A 56 -2.79 18.23 -13.20
CA ILE A 56 -1.70 18.62 -14.12
C ILE A 56 -0.38 17.91 -13.75
N ILE A 57 -0.18 17.61 -12.47
CA ILE A 57 1.08 17.03 -11.98
C ILE A 57 0.91 15.52 -11.92
N GLU A 58 1.71 14.80 -12.71
CA GLU A 58 1.86 13.36 -12.58
C GLU A 58 2.98 13.04 -11.60
N SER A 59 2.73 12.13 -10.68
CA SER A 59 3.68 11.73 -9.65
C SER A 59 3.60 10.25 -9.38
N GLU A 60 4.74 9.67 -8.99
CA GLU A 60 4.88 8.26 -8.66
C GLU A 60 5.38 8.12 -7.23
N GLY A 61 4.89 7.11 -6.54
CA GLY A 61 5.35 6.80 -5.19
C GLY A 61 4.90 5.41 -4.74
N VAL A 62 5.49 4.94 -3.66
CA VAL A 62 5.16 3.65 -3.06
C VAL A 62 4.15 3.86 -1.94
N LEU A 63 3.05 3.11 -1.99
CA LEU A 63 1.96 3.24 -1.03
C LEU A 63 2.34 2.65 0.33
N ASP A 64 2.24 3.49 1.34
CA ASP A 64 2.31 3.14 2.75
C ASP A 64 0.94 3.33 3.40
N VAL A 65 0.29 2.24 3.80
CA VAL A 65 -1.08 2.26 4.34
C VAL A 65 -1.03 2.36 5.85
N MET A 66 -1.66 3.40 6.39
CA MET A 66 -1.78 3.64 7.82
C MET A 66 -2.84 2.73 8.46
N SER A 67 -2.74 2.54 9.78
CA SER A 67 -3.70 1.76 10.58
C SER A 67 -5.16 2.19 10.40
N ASP A 68 -5.39 3.47 10.13
CA ASP A 68 -6.72 4.06 9.94
C ASP A 68 -7.30 3.82 8.53
N GLY A 69 -6.52 3.15 7.66
CA GLY A 69 -6.96 2.72 6.33
C GLY A 69 -6.79 3.74 5.21
N TYR A 70 -6.30 4.94 5.48
CA TYR A 70 -5.78 5.84 4.46
C TYR A 70 -4.29 5.59 4.25
N GLY A 71 -3.65 6.22 3.27
CA GLY A 71 -2.23 6.00 3.01
C GLY A 71 -1.52 7.20 2.44
N PHE A 72 -0.20 7.05 2.30
CA PHE A 72 0.66 8.01 1.63
C PHE A 72 1.49 7.31 0.56
N LEU A 73 1.68 7.98 -0.57
CA LEU A 73 2.70 7.57 -1.52
C LEU A 73 4.03 8.19 -1.08
N ARG A 74 4.96 7.33 -0.74
CA ARG A 74 6.31 7.69 -0.30
C ARG A 74 7.25 7.81 -1.49
N SER A 75 8.12 8.80 -1.46
CA SER A 75 9.12 9.01 -2.51
C SER A 75 10.39 8.20 -2.26
N SER A 76 10.99 7.71 -3.35
CA SER A 76 12.33 7.10 -3.36
C SER A 76 13.42 8.10 -2.93
N ASP A 77 13.22 9.39 -3.20
CA ASP A 77 14.20 10.44 -2.88
C ASP A 77 14.42 10.59 -1.37
N TYR A 78 13.44 10.19 -0.58
CA TYR A 78 13.50 10.18 0.88
C TYR A 78 13.64 8.77 1.46
N ASN A 79 14.15 7.81 0.66
CA ASN A 79 14.25 6.41 1.05
C ASN A 79 12.93 5.83 1.61
N TYR A 80 11.81 6.26 1.03
CA TYR A 80 10.44 5.87 1.43
C TYR A 80 10.06 6.26 2.87
N LEU A 81 10.84 7.11 3.52
CA LEU A 81 10.50 7.70 4.82
C LEU A 81 9.48 8.83 4.66
N SER A 82 8.85 9.21 5.79
CA SER A 82 7.91 10.32 5.82
C SER A 82 8.55 11.63 5.38
N SER A 83 7.96 12.31 4.41
CA SER A 83 8.49 13.52 3.82
C SER A 83 7.40 14.58 3.59
N PRO A 84 7.78 15.85 3.37
CA PRO A 84 6.83 16.88 2.96
C PRO A 84 6.16 16.62 1.61
N ASP A 85 6.82 15.83 0.76
CA ASP A 85 6.37 15.51 -0.60
C ASP A 85 5.44 14.30 -0.66
N ASP A 86 5.06 13.76 0.49
CA ASP A 86 4.14 12.64 0.59
C ASP A 86 2.78 12.99 -0.04
N ILE A 87 2.25 12.07 -0.83
CA ILE A 87 0.97 12.22 -1.50
C ILE A 87 -0.10 11.46 -0.72
N TYR A 88 -1.13 12.16 -0.29
CA TYR A 88 -2.24 11.57 0.45
C TYR A 88 -3.14 10.72 -0.46
N VAL A 89 -3.43 9.50 -0.03
CA VAL A 89 -4.35 8.55 -0.67
C VAL A 89 -5.50 8.24 0.27
N SER A 90 -6.71 8.51 -0.16
CA SER A 90 -7.90 8.28 0.66
C SER A 90 -8.23 6.79 0.78
N GLN A 91 -8.88 6.41 1.88
CA GLN A 91 -9.35 5.05 2.11
C GLN A 91 -10.29 4.55 1.00
N SER A 92 -11.11 5.45 0.45
CA SER A 92 -12.01 5.12 -0.67
C SER A 92 -11.25 4.74 -1.94
N GLN A 93 -10.15 5.43 -2.25
CA GLN A 93 -9.28 5.10 -3.38
C GLN A 93 -8.57 3.76 -3.17
N ILE A 94 -8.04 3.52 -1.97
CA ILE A 94 -7.39 2.25 -1.63
C ILE A 94 -8.36 1.08 -1.85
N ARG A 95 -9.60 1.21 -1.39
CA ARG A 95 -10.62 0.17 -1.59
C ARG A 95 -11.08 0.04 -3.04
N LEU A 96 -11.28 1.16 -3.73
CA LEU A 96 -11.76 1.17 -5.12
C LEU A 96 -10.80 0.47 -6.08
N PHE A 97 -9.51 0.75 -5.95
CA PHE A 97 -8.48 0.20 -6.81
C PHE A 97 -7.85 -1.09 -6.27
N GLY A 98 -8.24 -1.54 -5.07
CA GLY A 98 -7.65 -2.71 -4.43
C GLY A 98 -6.15 -2.55 -4.12
N LEU A 99 -5.73 -1.32 -3.76
CA LEU A 99 -4.34 -1.02 -3.46
C LEU A 99 -3.87 -1.76 -2.21
N LYS A 100 -2.62 -2.18 -2.23
CA LYS A 100 -1.95 -2.86 -1.13
C LYS A 100 -0.74 -2.06 -0.67
N ASN A 101 -0.34 -2.29 0.58
CA ASN A 101 0.91 -1.73 1.09
C ASN A 101 2.10 -2.17 0.22
N GLY A 102 2.96 -1.21 -0.16
CA GLY A 102 4.10 -1.47 -1.04
C GLY A 102 3.80 -1.40 -2.55
N ASP A 103 2.56 -1.06 -2.96
CA ASP A 103 2.27 -0.82 -4.37
C ASP A 103 2.92 0.46 -4.87
N THR A 104 3.57 0.39 -6.02
CA THR A 104 4.01 1.58 -6.75
C THR A 104 2.85 2.14 -7.55
N VAL A 105 2.42 3.35 -7.21
CA VAL A 105 1.27 4.01 -7.82
C VAL A 105 1.74 5.24 -8.59
N LEU A 106 1.45 5.25 -9.90
CA LEU A 106 1.59 6.43 -10.76
C LEU A 106 0.23 7.08 -10.90
N GLY A 107 0.14 8.36 -10.60
CA GLY A 107 -1.14 9.06 -10.65
C GLY A 107 -1.00 10.57 -10.74
N HIS A 108 -2.14 11.23 -10.82
CA HIS A 108 -2.22 12.68 -10.89
C HIS A 108 -2.61 13.25 -9.53
N VAL A 109 -1.92 14.31 -9.15
CA VAL A 109 -2.13 15.03 -7.90
C VAL A 109 -2.57 16.46 -8.17
N ARG A 110 -3.21 17.08 -7.19
CA ARG A 110 -3.50 18.51 -7.18
C ARG A 110 -2.75 19.23 -6.05
N PRO A 111 -2.56 20.53 -6.16
CA PRO A 111 -2.09 21.32 -5.04
C PRO A 111 -3.00 21.18 -3.82
N PRO A 112 -2.44 21.23 -2.61
CA PRO A 112 -3.23 21.22 -1.38
C PRO A 112 -4.09 22.50 -1.30
N LYS A 113 -5.36 22.34 -0.88
CA LYS A 113 -6.25 23.46 -0.57
C LYS A 113 -5.93 24.04 0.80
N GLU A 114 -6.51 25.22 1.08
CA GLU A 114 -6.34 25.87 2.38
C GLU A 114 -6.77 24.94 3.53
N GLY A 115 -5.82 24.62 4.43
CA GLY A 115 -6.01 23.65 5.52
C GLY A 115 -5.55 22.21 5.23
N GLU A 116 -5.20 21.85 4.00
CA GLU A 116 -4.59 20.57 3.65
C GLU A 116 -3.06 20.68 3.75
N LYS A 117 -2.42 19.65 4.32
CA LYS A 117 -0.96 19.59 4.49
C LYS A 117 -0.26 18.91 3.30
N TYR A 118 -0.91 17.92 2.69
CA TYR A 118 -0.32 17.05 1.68
C TYR A 118 -1.02 17.20 0.35
N PHE A 119 -0.33 16.87 -0.73
CA PHE A 119 -0.92 16.77 -2.07
C PHE A 119 -1.85 15.57 -2.14
N PRO A 120 -3.15 15.75 -2.41
CA PRO A 120 -4.04 14.60 -2.56
C PRO A 120 -3.94 13.98 -3.95
N LEU A 121 -3.95 12.64 -3.99
CA LEU A 121 -4.08 11.87 -5.21
C LEU A 121 -5.49 12.03 -5.77
N ILE A 122 -5.63 12.45 -7.04
CA ILE A 122 -6.92 12.60 -7.70
C ILE A 122 -7.24 11.39 -8.57
N ARG A 123 -6.28 10.97 -9.35
CA ARG A 123 -6.44 9.91 -10.36
C ARG A 123 -5.28 8.93 -10.30
N VAL A 124 -5.58 7.65 -10.35
CA VAL A 124 -4.60 6.59 -10.51
C VAL A 124 -4.46 6.27 -11.99
N SER A 125 -3.25 6.37 -12.53
CA SER A 125 -2.92 6.05 -13.92
C SER A 125 -2.43 4.61 -14.04
N LYS A 126 -1.47 4.21 -13.20
CA LYS A 126 -0.91 2.86 -13.18
C LYS A 126 -0.66 2.37 -11.76
N ILE A 127 -0.68 1.06 -11.58
CA ILE A 127 -0.32 0.36 -10.35
C ILE A 127 0.71 -0.70 -10.71
N ASN A 128 1.91 -0.62 -10.15
CA ASN A 128 3.03 -1.51 -10.49
C ASN A 128 3.30 -1.58 -12.01
N GLY A 129 3.15 -0.46 -12.71
CA GLY A 129 3.32 -0.36 -14.17
C GLY A 129 2.16 -0.89 -15.02
N LEU A 130 1.13 -1.46 -14.40
CA LEU A 130 -0.05 -2.04 -15.05
C LEU A 130 -1.29 -1.15 -14.89
N ASP A 131 -2.29 -1.40 -15.75
CA ASP A 131 -3.59 -0.73 -15.61
C ASP A 131 -4.30 -1.16 -14.32
N PRO A 132 -4.98 -0.23 -13.62
CA PRO A 132 -5.68 -0.53 -12.38
C PRO A 132 -6.71 -1.66 -12.48
N GLN A 133 -7.33 -1.84 -13.64
CA GLN A 133 -8.30 -2.92 -13.88
C GLN A 133 -7.66 -4.31 -13.83
N VAL A 134 -6.43 -4.45 -14.35
CA VAL A 134 -5.68 -5.72 -14.36
C VAL A 134 -5.23 -6.10 -12.95
N VAL A 135 -4.83 -5.10 -12.16
CA VAL A 135 -4.26 -5.30 -10.82
C VAL A 135 -5.34 -5.59 -9.78
N ARG A 136 -6.58 -5.17 -10.03
CA ARG A 136 -7.69 -5.28 -9.06
C ARG A 136 -7.97 -6.70 -8.61
N ASP A 137 -7.90 -7.66 -9.53
CA ASP A 137 -8.25 -9.06 -9.27
C ASP A 137 -7.06 -9.93 -8.86
N ARG A 138 -5.95 -9.33 -8.52
CA ARG A 138 -4.73 -10.04 -8.09
C ARG A 138 -4.94 -10.75 -6.76
N VAL A 139 -4.33 -11.94 -6.65
CA VAL A 139 -4.23 -12.70 -5.40
C VAL A 139 -3.02 -12.19 -4.61
N ALA A 140 -3.21 -11.87 -3.33
CA ALA A 140 -2.12 -11.50 -2.45
C ALA A 140 -1.16 -12.69 -2.25
N PHE A 141 0.14 -12.39 -2.12
CA PHE A 141 1.18 -13.43 -1.96
C PHE A 141 0.91 -14.39 -0.79
N GLU A 142 0.41 -13.86 0.31
CA GLU A 142 0.05 -14.63 1.52
C GLU A 142 -1.06 -15.68 1.30
N HIS A 143 -1.85 -15.52 0.24
CA HIS A 143 -2.92 -16.44 -0.13
C HIS A 143 -2.52 -17.46 -1.21
N LEU A 144 -1.27 -17.39 -1.69
CA LEU A 144 -0.75 -18.34 -2.65
C LEU A 144 -0.46 -19.69 -1.97
N THR A 145 -0.84 -20.78 -2.63
CA THR A 145 -0.49 -22.13 -2.17
C THR A 145 0.97 -22.44 -2.49
N PRO A 146 1.82 -22.74 -1.49
CA PRO A 146 3.19 -23.15 -1.75
C PRO A 146 3.24 -24.49 -2.47
N LEU A 147 4.00 -24.54 -3.55
CA LEU A 147 4.23 -25.75 -4.34
C LEU A 147 5.71 -26.13 -4.29
N PHE A 148 5.99 -27.44 -4.44
CA PHE A 148 7.36 -27.88 -4.65
C PHE A 148 7.86 -27.36 -6.00
N PRO A 149 9.09 -26.80 -6.10
CA PRO A 149 9.58 -26.18 -7.32
C PRO A 149 9.70 -27.22 -8.46
N GLN A 150 9.03 -26.96 -9.58
CA GLN A 150 9.16 -27.75 -10.80
C GLN A 150 10.43 -27.38 -11.57
N GLU A 151 10.73 -26.08 -11.64
CA GLU A 151 11.97 -25.56 -12.19
C GLU A 151 12.83 -25.04 -11.03
N LYS A 152 13.86 -25.81 -10.68
CA LYS A 152 14.79 -25.43 -9.61
C LYS A 152 16.07 -24.83 -10.16
N PHE A 153 16.72 -24.02 -9.34
CA PHE A 153 18.11 -23.62 -9.58
C PHE A 153 19.05 -24.80 -9.37
N ASN A 154 20.06 -24.92 -10.24
CA ASN A 154 21.16 -25.83 -10.00
C ASN A 154 22.21 -25.10 -9.15
N ILE A 155 22.29 -25.45 -7.87
CA ILE A 155 23.26 -24.85 -6.90
C ILE A 155 24.34 -25.82 -6.48
N ALA A 156 24.34 -27.03 -7.05
CA ALA A 156 25.25 -28.09 -6.68
C ALA A 156 26.36 -28.36 -7.73
N GLU A 157 26.40 -27.64 -8.85
CA GLU A 157 27.36 -27.89 -9.94
C GLU A 157 28.61 -27.00 -9.80
N LYS A 158 28.53 -25.73 -10.19
CA LYS A 158 29.65 -24.80 -10.08
C LYS A 158 29.64 -24.10 -8.71
N GLN A 159 30.83 -23.88 -8.15
CA GLN A 159 31.01 -23.24 -6.82
C GLN A 159 30.17 -23.91 -5.71
N SER A 160 29.96 -25.21 -5.80
CA SER A 160 29.21 -25.96 -4.81
C SER A 160 29.98 -26.16 -3.52
N THR A 161 29.31 -25.93 -2.40
CA THR A 161 29.78 -26.28 -1.06
C THR A 161 28.99 -27.47 -0.53
N ILE A 162 29.38 -28.05 0.59
CA ILE A 162 28.62 -29.09 1.25
C ILE A 162 27.20 -28.55 1.59
N SER A 163 27.13 -27.31 2.03
CA SER A 163 25.87 -26.64 2.39
C SER A 163 24.93 -26.51 1.19
N THR A 164 25.40 -26.03 0.03
CA THR A 164 24.59 -25.88 -1.17
C THR A 164 24.11 -27.24 -1.72
N ARG A 165 24.96 -28.28 -1.61
CA ARG A 165 24.57 -29.65 -2.01
C ARG A 165 23.47 -30.23 -1.13
N ILE A 166 23.55 -29.99 0.19
CA ILE A 166 22.49 -30.39 1.12
C ILE A 166 21.22 -29.63 0.83
N MET A 167 21.29 -28.33 0.58
CA MET A 167 20.11 -27.53 0.21
C MET A 167 19.47 -27.99 -1.10
N ASP A 168 20.27 -28.28 -2.12
CA ASP A 168 19.75 -28.78 -3.40
C ASP A 168 18.99 -30.09 -3.27
N LEU A 169 19.39 -30.93 -2.32
CA LEU A 169 18.79 -32.24 -2.07
C LEU A 169 17.51 -32.14 -1.22
N PHE A 170 17.52 -31.34 -0.16
CA PHE A 170 16.43 -31.31 0.84
C PHE A 170 15.52 -30.10 0.75
N SER A 171 16.03 -28.97 0.26
CA SER A 171 15.30 -27.70 0.18
C SER A 171 15.63 -26.99 -1.14
N PRO A 172 15.28 -27.57 -2.29
CA PRO A 172 15.60 -26.97 -3.58
C PRO A 172 14.92 -25.61 -3.73
N ILE A 173 15.62 -24.66 -4.34
CA ILE A 173 15.14 -23.32 -4.59
C ILE A 173 14.65 -23.25 -6.04
N GLY A 174 13.38 -22.84 -6.20
CA GLY A 174 12.76 -22.67 -7.51
C GLY A 174 13.08 -21.33 -8.15
N LYS A 175 13.04 -21.28 -9.48
CA LYS A 175 13.18 -20.03 -10.23
C LYS A 175 12.03 -19.10 -9.89
N GLY A 176 12.34 -17.83 -9.57
CA GLY A 176 11.37 -16.82 -9.13
C GLY A 176 10.90 -16.96 -7.68
N GLN A 177 11.46 -17.91 -6.92
CA GLN A 177 11.09 -18.12 -5.51
C GLN A 177 11.69 -17.05 -4.61
N ARG A 178 10.95 -16.66 -3.56
CA ARG A 178 11.45 -15.94 -2.39
C ARG A 178 11.82 -16.96 -1.31
N GLY A 179 13.09 -17.03 -0.95
CA GLY A 179 13.59 -17.88 0.13
C GLY A 179 13.91 -17.08 1.37
N MET A 180 13.66 -17.64 2.55
CA MET A 180 14.02 -17.03 3.82
C MET A 180 14.92 -18.00 4.61
N ILE A 181 16.08 -17.49 5.07
CA ILE A 181 17.00 -18.21 5.96
C ILE A 181 16.90 -17.58 7.34
N VAL A 182 16.42 -18.33 8.30
CA VAL A 182 16.26 -17.91 9.70
C VAL A 182 17.12 -18.78 10.58
N SER A 183 17.96 -18.17 11.40
CA SER A 183 18.79 -18.91 12.35
C SER A 183 19.19 -18.05 13.55
N GLN A 184 19.67 -18.70 14.59
CA GLN A 184 20.26 -17.98 15.72
C GLN A 184 21.55 -17.23 15.32
N PRO A 185 21.92 -16.17 16.03
CA PRO A 185 23.19 -15.48 15.80
C PRO A 185 24.39 -16.45 15.85
N LYS A 186 25.41 -16.19 15.03
CA LYS A 186 26.67 -16.96 14.98
C LYS A 186 26.56 -18.42 14.50
N THR A 187 25.50 -18.79 13.82
CA THR A 187 25.31 -20.15 13.26
C THR A 187 25.78 -20.29 11.81
N GLY A 188 26.27 -19.20 11.20
CA GLY A 188 26.74 -19.22 9.81
C GLY A 188 25.67 -18.85 8.78
N LYS A 189 24.56 -18.18 9.20
CA LYS A 189 23.47 -17.73 8.32
C LYS A 189 23.98 -16.96 7.11
N THR A 190 24.77 -15.93 7.34
CA THR A 190 25.33 -15.04 6.31
C THR A 190 26.27 -15.76 5.36
N MET A 191 27.07 -16.73 5.87
CA MET A 191 27.91 -17.58 5.04
C MET A 191 27.08 -18.47 4.12
N LEU A 192 26.05 -19.12 4.64
CA LEU A 192 25.15 -19.95 3.85
C LEU A 192 24.45 -19.15 2.75
N LEU A 193 23.95 -17.94 3.09
CA LEU A 193 23.32 -17.07 2.12
C LEU A 193 24.29 -16.66 1.00
N LYS A 194 25.54 -16.34 1.35
CA LYS A 194 26.61 -16.02 0.39
C LYS A 194 26.95 -17.21 -0.51
N ASP A 195 27.07 -18.40 0.04
CA ASP A 195 27.33 -19.62 -0.73
C ASP A 195 26.20 -19.90 -1.75
N VAL A 196 24.96 -19.76 -1.33
CA VAL A 196 23.80 -19.96 -2.20
C VAL A 196 23.76 -18.91 -3.30
N ALA A 197 23.92 -17.65 -2.96
CA ALA A 197 23.89 -16.54 -3.93
C ALA A 197 25.03 -16.70 -4.97
N ASN A 198 26.23 -17.03 -4.56
CA ASN A 198 27.36 -17.26 -5.47
C ASN A 198 27.15 -18.50 -6.34
N ALA A 199 26.59 -19.58 -5.79
CA ALA A 199 26.27 -20.78 -6.57
C ALA A 199 25.18 -20.47 -7.64
N ILE A 200 24.16 -19.66 -7.32
CA ILE A 200 23.16 -19.23 -8.29
C ILE A 200 23.81 -18.34 -9.37
N ALA A 201 24.63 -17.36 -8.99
CA ALA A 201 25.31 -16.49 -9.95
C ALA A 201 26.23 -17.26 -10.91
N ALA A 202 26.93 -18.28 -10.41
CA ALA A 202 27.83 -19.07 -11.21
C ALA A 202 27.16 -20.03 -12.19
N ASN A 203 25.98 -20.57 -11.82
CA ASN A 203 25.26 -21.53 -12.63
C ASN A 203 24.14 -20.89 -13.48
N HIS A 204 23.63 -19.74 -13.06
CA HIS A 204 22.51 -19.01 -13.66
C HIS A 204 22.83 -17.51 -13.79
N PRO A 205 23.76 -17.13 -14.66
CA PRO A 205 24.18 -15.71 -14.81
C PRO A 205 23.06 -14.80 -15.34
N GLU A 206 22.00 -15.37 -15.90
CA GLU A 206 20.81 -14.64 -16.37
C GLU A 206 19.89 -14.18 -15.24
N VAL A 207 20.10 -14.65 -14.02
CA VAL A 207 19.18 -14.41 -12.90
C VAL A 207 19.56 -13.13 -12.17
N TYR A 208 18.59 -12.25 -12.03
CA TYR A 208 18.71 -11.10 -11.14
C TYR A 208 18.41 -11.51 -9.69
N GLN A 209 19.36 -11.27 -8.81
CA GLN A 209 19.28 -11.62 -7.41
C GLN A 209 19.10 -10.39 -6.54
N MET A 210 18.13 -10.43 -5.64
CA MET A 210 17.95 -9.46 -4.55
C MET A 210 18.17 -10.16 -3.21
N ILE A 211 19.01 -9.59 -2.37
CA ILE A 211 19.35 -10.14 -1.06
C ILE A 211 18.95 -9.10 -0.01
N LEU A 212 18.01 -9.48 0.85
CA LEU A 212 17.58 -8.65 1.97
C LEU A 212 18.18 -9.17 3.26
N LEU A 213 18.97 -8.33 3.91
CA LEU A 213 19.57 -8.59 5.21
C LEU A 213 18.82 -7.83 6.29
N ILE A 214 18.23 -8.54 7.24
CA ILE A 214 17.46 -7.97 8.34
C ILE A 214 18.20 -8.26 9.65
N ASP A 215 18.41 -7.23 10.45
CA ASP A 215 19.05 -7.28 11.76
C ASP A 215 20.50 -7.84 11.69
N GLU A 216 21.19 -7.52 10.59
CA GLU A 216 22.59 -7.91 10.37
C GLU A 216 23.55 -6.81 10.81
N ARG A 217 24.81 -7.16 10.98
CA ARG A 217 25.86 -6.22 11.32
C ARG A 217 26.34 -5.45 10.11
N PRO A 218 26.72 -4.15 10.23
CA PRO A 218 27.20 -3.35 9.11
C PRO A 218 28.42 -3.96 8.38
N GLU A 219 29.32 -4.63 9.10
CA GLU A 219 30.45 -5.33 8.51
C GLU A 219 30.04 -6.53 7.65
N GLU A 220 28.98 -7.28 8.05
CA GLU A 220 28.45 -8.40 7.29
C GLU A 220 27.74 -7.93 6.03
N VAL A 221 27.03 -6.80 6.10
CA VAL A 221 26.42 -6.16 4.92
C VAL A 221 27.49 -5.76 3.91
N THR A 222 28.57 -5.12 4.36
CA THR A 222 29.66 -4.71 3.50
C THR A 222 30.38 -5.93 2.88
N ASP A 223 30.55 -7.01 3.63
CA ASP A 223 31.13 -8.25 3.11
C ASP A 223 30.23 -8.88 2.05
N MET A 224 28.92 -8.89 2.26
CA MET A 224 27.94 -9.39 1.30
C MET A 224 27.99 -8.57 0.00
N GLN A 225 27.95 -7.24 0.09
CA GLN A 225 27.98 -6.34 -1.08
C GLN A 225 29.24 -6.51 -1.93
N ARG A 226 30.37 -6.86 -1.31
CA ARG A 226 31.67 -7.05 -2.03
C ARG A 226 31.80 -8.43 -2.66
N ASN A 227 31.16 -9.43 -2.09
CA ASN A 227 31.43 -10.84 -2.42
C ASN A 227 30.28 -11.54 -3.14
N VAL A 228 29.15 -10.87 -3.39
CA VAL A 228 27.98 -11.44 -4.06
C VAL A 228 27.61 -10.61 -5.28
N GLN A 229 27.24 -11.29 -6.35
CA GLN A 229 26.66 -10.65 -7.54
C GLN A 229 25.13 -10.56 -7.37
N GLY A 230 24.65 -9.37 -6.97
CA GLY A 230 23.22 -9.14 -6.75
C GLY A 230 23.02 -7.81 -6.04
N GLU A 231 21.78 -7.38 -5.97
CA GLU A 231 21.38 -6.21 -5.20
C GLU A 231 21.27 -6.59 -3.72
N VAL A 232 21.99 -5.89 -2.87
CA VAL A 232 21.98 -6.11 -1.41
C VAL A 232 21.27 -4.95 -0.73
N ILE A 233 20.13 -5.25 -0.13
CA ILE A 233 19.32 -4.34 0.66
C ILE A 233 19.50 -4.74 2.12
N ALA A 234 19.76 -3.78 3.00
CA ALA A 234 20.03 -4.10 4.39
C ALA A 234 19.30 -3.14 5.34
N SER A 235 18.76 -3.73 6.39
CA SER A 235 18.32 -3.04 7.59
C SER A 235 19.18 -3.57 8.76
N THR A 236 20.13 -2.75 9.19
CA THR A 236 21.11 -3.15 10.22
C THR A 236 20.57 -2.86 11.62
N PHE A 237 21.04 -3.61 12.62
CA PHE A 237 20.54 -3.54 13.99
C PHE A 237 20.77 -2.17 14.68
N ASP A 238 21.61 -1.32 14.12
CA ASP A 238 21.91 0.03 14.61
C ASP A 238 20.94 1.10 14.07
N LYS A 239 20.04 0.72 13.17
CA LYS A 239 19.01 1.60 12.62
C LYS A 239 17.88 1.85 13.63
N GLU A 240 17.28 3.02 13.54
CA GLU A 240 16.08 3.32 14.33
C GLU A 240 14.86 2.54 13.81
N ALA A 241 13.91 2.24 14.71
CA ALA A 241 12.75 1.41 14.38
C ALA A 241 11.91 1.95 13.21
N HIS A 242 11.92 3.27 12.97
CA HIS A 242 11.18 3.86 11.86
C HIS A 242 11.90 3.77 10.50
N GLU A 243 13.20 3.38 10.50
CA GLU A 243 13.97 3.13 9.28
C GLU A 243 13.94 1.66 8.85
N HIS A 244 13.50 0.74 9.76
CA HIS A 244 13.31 -0.68 9.47
C HIS A 244 12.04 -0.92 8.64
#